data_354d4cee68ba9315eb2372bde9c4bf8d
#
_entry.id   354d4cee68ba9315eb2372bde9c4bf8d
#
_cell.length_a   1.000
_cell.length_b   1.000
_cell.length_c   1.000
_cell.angle_alpha   90.00
_cell.angle_beta   90.00
_cell.angle_gamma   90.00
#
_symmetry.space_group_name_H-M   'P 1'
#
loop_
_entity.id
_entity.type
_entity.pdbx_description
1 polymer ?
#
loop_
_entity_poly.entity_id
_entity_poly.type
_entity_poly.pdbx_seq_one_letter_code
_entity_poly.pdbx_strand_id
1 'polypeptide(L)'
;MAAGYVDDHRVILYRDGAAARDITAFCGDLTAKDDLDALSVEVTFHIFKSVWDKYTPALNLAPGGKIRIVNHGNTVFSGVIVTVTLDGTVTAYDRGWYLNKSEIILQVNNLAADQVIRQASAKAGVSVASVCSLPTKITQLWTGKTPADIFDEVLETAEAETGKNYYYYVAERGLVVAPLPTSAIKAMHRPAENLPGFDITWALGEVSGEDSISDTYNAVVIAAESDGRAYRGAQASNAASIARYGFLQKVETVTENPGTAALGQRVRNLLAGADRVGRKRQISEIWGCDEVRSGVVLDFNSPAFGISGRHRVTSVTHQYGGAGHVMSLEISALDEPRAAAAGKSSAEAVRAASADSVKVWGLPDLGGGASGGTTVKALFTAYYPAANALEGGFLDAQGNRLDPSKKTCAAPPSVAFGTKVTVQGTGTSLDGETYTVNDRGGAIQIENGVYHFDLLMRTNAECNSWGRKTGTAILGGTSGGGAAQSFVNTALGEVGYREGSGNRTKYGAEMGCDGVAWCVIFVCWCAKHASAPIPTTYTAVSEMRSYFERRGKFKSVASGYRPKAGDLMIIGSSHIGIVLSGGASSCETVEG
;
A
#
# COMPACT_ATOMS: atom_id res chain seq x y z
N MET A 1 -24.93 -25.75 22.01
CA MET A 1 -25.83 -24.70 21.51
C MET A 1 -25.43 -23.42 22.22
N ALA A 2 -24.85 -22.46 21.50
CA ALA A 2 -24.61 -21.16 22.06
C ALA A 2 -26.00 -20.54 22.39
N ALA A 3 -26.27 -20.29 23.65
CA ALA A 3 -27.46 -19.55 24.04
C ALA A 3 -27.23 -18.09 23.62
N GLY A 4 -28.08 -17.54 22.77
CA GLY A 4 -28.08 -16.11 22.50
C GLY A 4 -28.30 -15.36 23.82
N TYR A 5 -27.61 -14.27 24.02
CA TYR A 5 -27.65 -13.50 25.25
C TYR A 5 -28.49 -12.23 25.06
N VAL A 6 -29.17 -11.80 26.13
CA VAL A 6 -29.77 -10.47 26.20
C VAL A 6 -28.65 -9.44 26.31
N ASP A 7 -28.77 -8.31 25.66
CA ASP A 7 -27.75 -7.26 25.71
C ASP A 7 -27.52 -6.73 27.13
N ASP A 8 -26.28 -6.76 27.59
CA ASP A 8 -25.80 -6.22 28.89
C ASP A 8 -24.44 -5.55 28.70
N HIS A 9 -24.35 -4.66 27.69
CA HIS A 9 -23.11 -3.99 27.40
C HIS A 9 -22.69 -3.00 28.45
N ARG A 10 -21.38 -2.94 28.73
CA ARG A 10 -20.77 -1.97 29.63
C ARG A 10 -19.53 -1.35 29.02
N VAL A 11 -19.39 -0.04 29.18
CA VAL A 11 -18.22 0.73 28.73
C VAL A 11 -17.36 1.03 29.95
N ILE A 12 -16.16 0.43 29.97
CA ILE A 12 -15.22 0.55 31.10
C ILE A 12 -14.06 1.45 30.69
N LEU A 13 -13.87 2.55 31.39
CA LEU A 13 -12.75 3.47 31.20
C LEU A 13 -11.60 3.08 32.12
N TYR A 14 -10.40 2.94 31.56
CA TYR A 14 -9.15 2.72 32.27
C TYR A 14 -8.31 4.00 32.21
N ARG A 15 -7.72 4.36 33.33
CA ARG A 15 -6.78 5.48 33.46
C ARG A 15 -5.55 5.02 34.23
N ASP A 16 -4.39 5.50 33.81
CA ASP A 16 -3.14 5.15 34.47
C ASP A 16 -3.18 5.59 35.94
N GLY A 17 -2.89 4.65 36.85
CA GLY A 17 -2.86 4.87 38.31
C GLY A 17 -4.24 5.01 38.99
N ALA A 18 -5.36 4.80 38.29
CA ALA A 18 -6.70 4.86 38.85
C ALA A 18 -7.47 3.55 38.66
N ALA A 19 -8.47 3.31 39.51
CA ALA A 19 -9.37 2.18 39.34
C ALA A 19 -10.17 2.30 38.03
N ALA A 20 -10.44 1.18 37.40
CA ALA A 20 -11.32 1.10 36.23
C ALA A 20 -12.73 1.64 36.62
N ARG A 21 -13.35 2.39 35.72
CA ARG A 21 -14.65 3.03 35.97
C ARG A 21 -15.65 2.62 34.90
N ASP A 22 -16.79 2.13 35.33
CA ASP A 22 -17.95 1.95 34.45
C ASP A 22 -18.55 3.33 34.12
N ILE A 23 -18.64 3.64 32.86
CA ILE A 23 -19.15 4.91 32.32
C ILE A 23 -20.39 4.71 31.44
N THR A 24 -20.92 3.50 31.37
CA THR A 24 -22.04 3.13 30.51
C THR A 24 -23.23 4.08 30.58
N ALA A 25 -23.61 4.48 31.79
CA ALA A 25 -24.74 5.38 32.01
C ALA A 25 -24.56 6.79 31.42
N PHE A 26 -23.34 7.15 31.01
CA PHE A 26 -23.01 8.43 30.39
C PHE A 26 -22.76 8.32 28.89
N CYS A 27 -22.74 7.09 28.34
CA CYS A 27 -22.51 6.82 26.93
C CYS A 27 -23.85 6.72 26.21
N GLY A 28 -24.01 7.49 25.14
CA GLY A 28 -25.12 7.35 24.18
C GLY A 28 -24.58 7.01 22.81
N ASP A 29 -25.45 6.45 21.96
CA ASP A 29 -25.17 6.16 20.55
C ASP A 29 -23.87 5.35 20.35
N LEU A 30 -23.68 4.30 21.16
CA LEU A 30 -22.50 3.44 21.08
C LEU A 30 -22.53 2.59 19.82
N THR A 31 -21.59 2.82 18.94
CA THR A 31 -21.38 2.05 17.71
C THR A 31 -20.00 1.42 17.68
N ALA A 32 -19.89 0.19 17.16
CA ALA A 32 -18.62 -0.47 16.87
C ALA A 32 -18.63 -0.95 15.41
N LYS A 33 -17.74 -0.40 14.60
CA LYS A 33 -17.60 -0.74 13.19
C LYS A 33 -16.37 -1.63 12.99
N ASP A 34 -16.58 -2.78 12.38
CA ASP A 34 -15.54 -3.73 11.99
C ASP A 34 -15.68 -4.00 10.49
N ASP A 35 -14.59 -3.80 9.75
CA ASP A 35 -14.55 -3.90 8.29
C ASP A 35 -13.37 -4.78 7.88
N LEU A 36 -13.59 -5.67 6.91
CA LEU A 36 -12.58 -6.63 6.47
C LEU A 36 -11.36 -5.94 5.84
N ASP A 37 -11.58 -4.79 5.19
CA ASP A 37 -10.53 -4.00 4.54
C ASP A 37 -9.91 -2.95 5.50
N ALA A 38 -10.40 -2.87 6.75
CA ALA A 38 -9.87 -1.98 7.76
C ALA A 38 -9.32 -2.79 8.94
N LEU A 39 -8.02 -2.69 9.19
CA LEU A 39 -7.36 -3.47 10.25
C LEU A 39 -7.89 -3.21 11.65
N SER A 40 -8.42 -2.02 11.93
CA SER A 40 -8.84 -1.63 13.28
C SER A 40 -10.34 -1.49 13.40
N VAL A 41 -10.90 -2.10 14.43
CA VAL A 41 -12.27 -1.83 14.86
C VAL A 41 -12.36 -0.40 15.37
N GLU A 42 -13.31 0.37 14.84
CA GLU A 42 -13.63 1.71 15.27
C GLU A 42 -14.83 1.68 16.23
N VAL A 43 -14.68 2.31 17.37
CA VAL A 43 -15.78 2.52 18.32
C VAL A 43 -16.04 4.00 18.47
N THR A 44 -17.30 4.39 18.31
CA THR A 44 -17.75 5.77 18.51
C THR A 44 -18.90 5.78 19.51
N PHE A 45 -18.89 6.73 20.43
CA PHE A 45 -19.98 6.99 21.36
C PHE A 45 -20.01 8.46 21.76
N HIS A 46 -21.18 8.91 22.20
CA HIS A 46 -21.35 10.27 22.69
C HIS A 46 -21.40 10.27 24.21
N ILE A 47 -20.63 11.15 24.86
CA ILE A 47 -20.70 11.38 26.29
C ILE A 47 -21.61 12.56 26.60
N PHE A 48 -22.61 12.31 27.41
CA PHE A 48 -23.49 13.36 27.90
C PHE A 48 -22.70 14.34 28.78
N LYS A 49 -22.55 15.58 28.34
CA LYS A 49 -21.90 16.66 29.06
C LYS A 49 -22.94 17.74 29.34
N SER A 50 -23.18 18.02 30.59
CA SER A 50 -23.94 19.22 30.98
C SER A 50 -23.05 20.17 31.77
N VAL A 51 -22.80 21.34 31.22
CA VAL A 51 -22.07 22.41 31.93
C VAL A 51 -22.86 23.00 33.12
N TRP A 52 -24.16 22.74 33.15
CA TRP A 52 -25.07 23.23 34.16
C TRP A 52 -25.37 22.21 35.28
N ASP A 53 -25.05 20.93 35.01
CA ASP A 53 -25.33 19.87 35.99
C ASP A 53 -24.09 19.58 36.83
N LYS A 54 -24.09 20.09 38.05
CA LYS A 54 -23.03 19.87 39.04
C LYS A 54 -22.91 18.42 39.51
N TYR A 55 -23.89 17.57 39.22
CA TYR A 55 -23.87 16.15 39.59
C TYR A 55 -23.29 15.25 38.49
N THR A 56 -23.17 15.76 37.28
CA THR A 56 -22.48 15.00 36.22
C THR A 56 -21.00 14.88 36.57
N PRO A 57 -20.49 13.66 36.78
CA PRO A 57 -19.10 13.47 37.15
C PRO A 57 -18.14 13.86 36.01
N ALA A 58 -17.04 14.51 36.35
CA ALA A 58 -15.97 14.76 35.43
C ALA A 58 -15.32 13.42 35.02
N LEU A 59 -15.58 12.96 33.80
CA LEU A 59 -15.04 11.70 33.29
C LEU A 59 -13.58 11.82 32.84
N ASN A 60 -13.12 13.06 32.56
CA ASN A 60 -11.75 13.38 32.10
C ASN A 60 -11.28 12.46 30.95
N LEU A 61 -12.14 12.28 29.95
CA LEU A 61 -11.80 11.56 28.73
C LEU A 61 -10.81 12.38 27.92
N ALA A 62 -9.73 11.75 27.51
CA ALA A 62 -8.69 12.38 26.70
C ALA A 62 -8.10 11.37 25.72
N PRO A 63 -7.53 11.82 24.60
CA PRO A 63 -6.71 10.96 23.73
C PRO A 63 -5.63 10.22 24.53
N GLY A 64 -5.42 8.95 24.20
CA GLY A 64 -4.54 8.04 24.94
C GLY A 64 -5.22 7.26 26.07
N GLY A 65 -6.42 7.66 26.52
CA GLY A 65 -7.23 6.88 27.46
C GLY A 65 -7.60 5.51 26.88
N LYS A 66 -7.72 4.50 27.75
CA LYS A 66 -8.05 3.14 27.33
C LYS A 66 -9.50 2.84 27.68
N ILE A 67 -10.22 2.22 26.76
CA ILE A 67 -11.60 1.76 26.99
C ILE A 67 -11.72 0.28 26.67
N ARG A 68 -12.67 -0.35 27.34
CA ARG A 68 -13.11 -1.71 27.06
C ARG A 68 -14.64 -1.73 27.01
N ILE A 69 -15.19 -2.40 26.00
CA ILE A 69 -16.63 -2.72 25.98
C ILE A 69 -16.75 -4.19 26.33
N VAL A 70 -17.63 -4.46 27.26
CA VAL A 70 -17.93 -5.80 27.76
C VAL A 70 -19.41 -6.06 27.53
N ASN A 71 -19.76 -7.20 26.96
CA ASN A 71 -21.14 -7.66 26.84
C ASN A 71 -21.22 -9.08 27.41
N HIS A 72 -22.14 -9.33 28.35
CA HIS A 72 -22.27 -10.60 29.07
C HIS A 72 -20.97 -11.11 29.69
N GLY A 73 -20.15 -10.23 30.23
CA GLY A 73 -18.86 -10.58 30.83
C GLY A 73 -17.74 -10.85 29.82
N ASN A 74 -18.04 -10.88 28.53
CA ASN A 74 -17.06 -11.04 27.47
C ASN A 74 -16.57 -9.69 26.95
N THR A 75 -15.28 -9.55 26.71
CA THR A 75 -14.73 -8.38 26.05
C THR A 75 -15.05 -8.41 24.56
N VAL A 76 -15.88 -7.46 24.10
CA VAL A 76 -16.21 -7.30 22.66
C VAL A 76 -15.31 -6.27 21.99
N PHE A 77 -14.78 -5.32 22.76
CA PHE A 77 -13.80 -4.34 22.28
C PHE A 77 -12.82 -3.95 23.38
N SER A 78 -11.56 -3.71 23.01
CA SER A 78 -10.54 -3.13 23.87
C SER A 78 -9.62 -2.24 23.04
N GLY A 79 -9.57 -0.94 23.38
CA GLY A 79 -8.87 0.00 22.53
C GLY A 79 -8.43 1.27 23.24
N VAL A 80 -7.89 2.19 22.45
CA VAL A 80 -7.40 3.51 22.87
C VAL A 80 -8.28 4.61 22.29
N ILE A 81 -8.60 5.59 23.12
CA ILE A 81 -9.28 6.81 22.68
C ILE A 81 -8.32 7.62 21.82
N VAL A 82 -8.70 7.89 20.59
CA VAL A 82 -7.91 8.69 19.65
C VAL A 82 -8.44 10.11 19.56
N THR A 83 -9.76 10.27 19.56
CA THR A 83 -10.38 11.59 19.43
C THR A 83 -11.43 11.80 20.52
N VAL A 84 -11.46 12.99 21.08
CA VAL A 84 -12.54 13.50 21.94
C VAL A 84 -12.89 14.88 21.44
N THR A 85 -14.09 15.04 20.91
CA THR A 85 -14.55 16.33 20.38
C THR A 85 -15.15 17.22 21.48
N LEU A 86 -15.32 18.49 21.20
CA LEU A 86 -15.88 19.44 22.17
C LEU A 86 -17.35 19.16 22.50
N ASP A 87 -18.10 18.63 21.54
CA ASP A 87 -19.50 18.23 21.72
C ASP A 87 -19.67 16.94 22.54
N GLY A 88 -18.57 16.21 22.78
CA GLY A 88 -18.58 15.01 23.61
C GLY A 88 -18.53 13.70 22.81
N THR A 89 -18.37 13.75 21.50
CA THR A 89 -18.14 12.53 20.70
C THR A 89 -16.75 11.97 20.96
N VAL A 90 -16.67 10.68 21.23
CA VAL A 90 -15.45 9.93 21.51
C VAL A 90 -15.26 8.89 20.42
N THR A 91 -14.07 8.88 19.81
CA THR A 91 -13.68 7.83 18.86
C THR A 91 -12.49 7.07 19.43
N ALA A 92 -12.60 5.76 19.46
CA ALA A 92 -11.56 4.86 19.90
C ALA A 92 -11.32 3.76 18.88
N TYR A 93 -10.09 3.29 18.83
CA TYR A 93 -9.67 2.19 17.96
C TYR A 93 -9.01 1.08 18.78
N ASP A 94 -9.09 -0.15 18.30
CA ASP A 94 -8.34 -1.25 18.88
C ASP A 94 -6.82 -1.12 18.59
N ARG A 95 -6.03 -2.12 18.98
CA ARG A 95 -4.58 -2.09 18.78
C ARG A 95 -4.14 -2.14 17.32
N GLY A 96 -5.01 -2.52 16.39
CA GLY A 96 -4.76 -2.46 14.96
C GLY A 96 -4.43 -1.06 14.47
N TRP A 97 -4.93 -0.03 15.16
CA TRP A 97 -4.62 1.36 14.86
C TRP A 97 -3.11 1.65 14.83
N TYR A 98 -2.32 1.04 15.73
CA TYR A 98 -0.87 1.23 15.76
C TYR A 98 -0.18 0.62 14.53
N LEU A 99 -0.73 -0.46 13.97
CA LEU A 99 -0.22 -1.09 12.76
C LEU A 99 -0.49 -0.25 11.50
N ASN A 100 -1.53 0.59 11.53
CA ASN A 100 -1.85 1.54 10.47
C ASN A 100 -1.12 2.89 10.58
N LYS A 101 -0.54 3.20 11.75
CA LYS A 101 0.05 4.52 12.04
C LYS A 101 1.56 4.51 12.09
N SER A 102 2.15 3.40 12.51
CA SER A 102 3.60 3.30 12.68
C SER A 102 4.26 3.01 11.34
N GLU A 103 5.03 3.94 10.81
CA GLU A 103 5.87 3.69 9.65
C GLU A 103 7.16 3.02 10.07
N ILE A 104 7.57 1.96 9.36
CA ILE A 104 8.75 1.17 9.69
C ILE A 104 9.71 1.05 8.51
N ILE A 105 10.95 0.67 8.83
CA ILE A 105 11.92 0.19 7.87
C ILE A 105 12.11 -1.30 8.14
N LEU A 106 11.85 -2.13 7.13
CA LEU A 106 12.00 -3.58 7.21
C LEU A 106 12.64 -4.12 5.93
N GLN A 107 13.78 -4.77 6.10
CA GLN A 107 14.46 -5.49 5.02
C GLN A 107 14.44 -6.99 5.33
N VAL A 108 14.02 -7.78 4.36
CA VAL A 108 14.01 -9.24 4.44
C VAL A 108 14.62 -9.84 3.18
N ASN A 109 15.25 -11.00 3.33
CA ASN A 109 15.83 -11.74 2.23
C ASN A 109 15.47 -13.22 2.38
N ASN A 110 14.74 -13.75 1.41
CA ASN A 110 14.27 -15.15 1.36
C ASN A 110 13.60 -15.60 2.66
N LEU A 111 12.83 -14.71 3.29
CA LEU A 111 12.16 -14.96 4.56
C LEU A 111 10.72 -15.44 4.31
N ALA A 112 10.23 -16.40 5.09
CA ALA A 112 8.84 -16.85 4.98
C ALA A 112 7.85 -15.73 5.36
N ALA A 113 6.74 -15.63 4.65
CA ALA A 113 5.75 -14.57 4.79
C ALA A 113 5.22 -14.43 6.23
N ASP A 114 4.98 -15.54 6.94
CA ASP A 114 4.59 -15.51 8.35
C ASP A 114 5.65 -14.88 9.27
N GLN A 115 6.93 -15.06 8.96
CA GLN A 115 8.03 -14.45 9.71
C GLN A 115 8.16 -12.95 9.40
N VAL A 116 7.90 -12.53 8.16
CA VAL A 116 7.84 -11.11 7.79
C VAL A 116 6.77 -10.39 8.59
N ILE A 117 5.55 -10.96 8.64
CA ILE A 117 4.42 -10.42 9.40
C ILE A 117 4.77 -10.27 10.89
N ARG A 118 5.40 -11.29 11.49
CA ARG A 118 5.82 -11.24 12.89
C ARG A 118 6.85 -10.15 13.15
N GLN A 119 7.83 -9.98 12.25
CA GLN A 119 8.85 -8.94 12.39
C GLN A 119 8.26 -7.53 12.24
N ALA A 120 7.37 -7.31 11.27
CA ALA A 120 6.72 -6.02 11.06
C ALA A 120 5.82 -5.65 12.25
N SER A 121 5.03 -6.62 12.77
CA SER A 121 4.19 -6.42 13.96
C SER A 121 5.03 -6.06 15.20
N ALA A 122 6.15 -6.76 15.41
CA ALA A 122 7.05 -6.49 16.54
C ALA A 122 7.66 -5.08 16.47
N LYS A 123 8.00 -4.59 15.28
CA LYS A 123 8.52 -3.22 15.08
C LYS A 123 7.49 -2.15 15.44
N ALA A 124 6.21 -2.41 15.29
CA ALA A 124 5.13 -1.51 15.72
C ALA A 124 4.71 -1.71 17.18
N GLY A 125 5.35 -2.60 17.92
CA GLY A 125 5.04 -2.88 19.32
C GLY A 125 3.71 -3.62 19.53
N VAL A 126 3.16 -4.26 18.49
CA VAL A 126 1.93 -5.05 18.57
C VAL A 126 2.29 -6.53 18.72
N SER A 127 1.79 -7.15 19.79
CA SER A 127 1.97 -8.58 20.03
C SER A 127 1.25 -9.43 18.97
N VAL A 128 1.79 -10.61 18.69
CA VAL A 128 1.21 -11.58 17.76
C VAL A 128 0.57 -12.70 18.56
N ALA A 129 -0.73 -12.89 18.41
CA ALA A 129 -1.47 -13.99 19.03
C ALA A 129 -1.29 -15.29 18.22
N SER A 130 -1.51 -15.21 16.90
CA SER A 130 -1.29 -16.34 15.99
C SER A 130 -1.07 -15.87 14.56
N VAL A 131 -0.23 -16.58 13.83
CA VAL A 131 -0.08 -16.43 12.37
C VAL A 131 -0.06 -17.83 11.78
N CYS A 132 -0.93 -18.11 10.83
CA CYS A 132 -0.94 -19.36 10.11
C CYS A 132 0.37 -19.57 9.32
N SER A 133 0.68 -20.79 8.95
CA SER A 133 1.88 -21.08 8.15
C SER A 133 1.75 -20.50 6.75
N LEU A 134 2.68 -19.61 6.39
CA LEU A 134 2.79 -18.97 5.07
C LEU A 134 4.21 -19.21 4.54
N PRO A 135 4.45 -20.32 3.82
CA PRO A 135 5.80 -20.70 3.39
C PRO A 135 6.36 -19.84 2.25
N THR A 136 5.51 -19.04 1.59
CA THR A 136 5.89 -18.12 0.51
C THR A 136 7.09 -17.28 0.92
N LYS A 137 8.12 -17.24 0.08
CA LYS A 137 9.36 -16.53 0.35
C LYS A 137 9.29 -15.09 -0.14
N ILE A 138 9.70 -14.18 0.71
CA ILE A 138 9.70 -12.74 0.46
C ILE A 138 11.14 -12.23 0.53
N THR A 139 11.53 -11.48 -0.51
CA THR A 139 12.78 -10.71 -0.55
C THR A 139 12.43 -9.29 -0.89
N GLN A 140 12.41 -8.40 0.09
CA GLN A 140 12.00 -7.02 -0.12
C GLN A 140 12.56 -6.08 0.95
N LEU A 141 12.70 -4.80 0.57
CA LEU A 141 12.97 -3.69 1.47
C LEU A 141 11.76 -2.74 1.45
N TRP A 142 11.19 -2.49 2.61
CA TRP A 142 10.18 -1.47 2.82
C TRP A 142 10.76 -0.31 3.62
N THR A 143 10.49 0.91 3.17
CA THR A 143 10.88 2.15 3.85
C THR A 143 9.67 3.07 3.92
N GLY A 144 9.30 3.52 5.13
CA GLY A 144 8.15 4.40 5.31
C GLY A 144 6.80 3.74 5.00
N LYS A 145 6.72 2.41 5.08
CA LYS A 145 5.48 1.64 4.98
C LYS A 145 4.95 1.31 6.36
N THR A 146 3.65 1.27 6.50
CA THR A 146 3.03 0.75 7.74
C THR A 146 3.09 -0.77 7.76
N PRO A 147 3.08 -1.42 8.94
CA PRO A 147 2.93 -2.87 9.01
C PRO A 147 1.70 -3.40 8.28
N ALA A 148 0.58 -2.67 8.29
CA ALA A 148 -0.63 -3.05 7.55
C ALA A 148 -0.36 -3.11 6.04
N ASP A 149 0.24 -2.06 5.45
CA ASP A 149 0.63 -2.07 4.03
C ASP A 149 1.55 -3.26 3.70
N ILE A 150 2.47 -3.60 4.62
CA ILE A 150 3.38 -4.74 4.45
C ILE A 150 2.61 -6.06 4.51
N PHE A 151 1.63 -6.19 5.41
CA PHE A 151 0.81 -7.40 5.50
C PHE A 151 0.01 -7.62 4.23
N ASP A 152 -0.58 -6.56 3.67
CA ASP A 152 -1.35 -6.64 2.43
C ASP A 152 -0.47 -7.12 1.27
N GLU A 153 0.70 -6.52 1.06
CA GLU A 153 1.63 -6.92 0.00
C GLU A 153 2.13 -8.37 0.17
N VAL A 154 2.42 -8.77 1.41
CA VAL A 154 2.91 -10.12 1.73
C VAL A 154 1.83 -11.17 1.57
N LEU A 155 0.60 -10.87 2.02
CA LEU A 155 -0.53 -11.78 1.89
C LEU A 155 -0.99 -11.89 0.43
N GLU A 156 -1.05 -10.79 -0.33
CA GLU A 156 -1.34 -10.82 -1.76
C GLU A 156 -0.37 -11.73 -2.52
N THR A 157 0.93 -11.66 -2.18
CA THR A 157 1.94 -12.56 -2.77
C THR A 157 1.68 -14.03 -2.41
N ALA A 158 1.35 -14.32 -1.14
CA ALA A 158 1.05 -15.66 -0.68
C ALA A 158 -0.26 -16.21 -1.29
N GLU A 159 -1.27 -15.37 -1.43
CA GLU A 159 -2.56 -15.70 -2.07
C GLU A 159 -2.39 -16.03 -3.55
N ALA A 160 -1.61 -15.23 -4.27
CA ALA A 160 -1.33 -15.48 -5.67
C ALA A 160 -0.57 -16.81 -5.90
N GLU A 161 0.33 -17.19 -4.97
CA GLU A 161 1.07 -18.45 -5.03
C GLU A 161 0.20 -19.65 -4.65
N THR A 162 -0.55 -19.53 -3.55
CA THR A 162 -1.28 -20.65 -2.96
C THR A 162 -2.70 -20.83 -3.47
N GLY A 163 -3.31 -19.76 -4.01
CA GLY A 163 -4.74 -19.72 -4.37
C GLY A 163 -5.68 -19.68 -3.17
N LYS A 164 -5.17 -19.46 -1.96
CA LYS A 164 -5.94 -19.35 -0.73
C LYS A 164 -6.03 -17.89 -0.35
N ASN A 165 -7.17 -17.45 0.16
CA ASN A 165 -7.34 -16.11 0.69
C ASN A 165 -7.05 -16.10 2.19
N TYR A 166 -6.41 -15.06 2.65
CA TYR A 166 -6.07 -14.84 4.05
C TYR A 166 -6.68 -13.54 4.54
N TYR A 167 -6.79 -13.40 5.84
CA TYR A 167 -7.19 -12.16 6.49
C TYR A 167 -6.46 -12.00 7.81
N TYR A 168 -6.46 -10.81 8.33
CA TYR A 168 -5.85 -10.52 9.62
C TYR A 168 -6.71 -9.53 10.41
N TYR A 169 -6.64 -9.64 11.71
CA TYR A 169 -7.34 -8.78 12.67
C TYR A 169 -6.60 -8.77 13.99
N VAL A 170 -6.92 -7.80 14.84
CA VAL A 170 -6.32 -7.72 16.17
C VAL A 170 -7.33 -8.19 17.22
N ALA A 171 -7.01 -9.31 17.86
CA ALA A 171 -7.73 -9.84 19.01
C ALA A 171 -7.19 -9.24 20.32
N GLU A 172 -7.82 -9.54 21.45
CA GLU A 172 -7.35 -9.09 22.77
C GLU A 172 -5.89 -9.46 23.05
N ARG A 173 -5.43 -10.64 22.58
CA ARG A 173 -4.06 -11.15 22.76
C ARG A 173 -3.05 -10.66 21.72
N GLY A 174 -3.51 -9.97 20.67
CA GLY A 174 -2.67 -9.44 19.60
C GLY A 174 -3.13 -9.83 18.20
N LEU A 175 -2.26 -9.60 17.22
CA LEU A 175 -2.50 -9.87 15.80
C LEU A 175 -2.78 -11.36 15.54
N VAL A 176 -3.83 -11.61 14.79
CA VAL A 176 -4.19 -12.93 14.24
C VAL A 176 -4.14 -12.86 12.72
N VAL A 177 -3.46 -13.81 12.08
CA VAL A 177 -3.50 -14.01 10.62
C VAL A 177 -3.94 -15.43 10.36
N ALA A 178 -4.98 -15.60 9.58
CA ALA A 178 -5.59 -16.90 9.32
C ALA A 178 -6.13 -16.99 7.87
N PRO A 179 -6.34 -18.20 7.34
CA PRO A 179 -7.12 -18.36 6.13
C PRO A 179 -8.54 -17.80 6.33
N LEU A 180 -9.10 -17.15 5.31
CA LEU A 180 -10.48 -16.68 5.36
C LEU A 180 -11.43 -17.84 5.60
N PRO A 181 -12.33 -17.74 6.60
CA PRO A 181 -13.30 -18.79 6.90
C PRO A 181 -14.19 -19.12 5.70
N THR A 182 -14.53 -20.40 5.55
CA THR A 182 -15.48 -20.89 4.54
C THR A 182 -16.70 -21.57 5.17
N SER A 183 -16.63 -21.87 6.46
CA SER A 183 -17.73 -22.47 7.22
C SER A 183 -18.57 -21.40 7.87
N ALA A 184 -19.89 -21.52 7.73
CA ALA A 184 -20.81 -20.60 8.38
C ALA A 184 -20.86 -20.81 9.90
N ILE A 185 -20.93 -19.70 10.63
CA ILE A 185 -21.25 -19.71 12.06
C ILE A 185 -22.78 -19.62 12.24
N LYS A 186 -23.27 -20.03 13.40
CA LYS A 186 -24.65 -19.76 13.83
C LYS A 186 -24.65 -18.51 14.68
N ALA A 187 -25.29 -17.48 14.18
CA ALA A 187 -25.40 -16.21 14.88
C ALA A 187 -26.77 -16.18 15.63
N MET A 188 -26.71 -16.32 16.93
CA MET A 188 -27.91 -16.44 17.78
C MET A 188 -28.16 -15.15 18.54
N HIS A 189 -29.39 -14.67 18.50
CA HIS A 189 -29.87 -13.57 19.32
C HIS A 189 -30.97 -14.04 20.28
N ARG A 190 -31.02 -13.44 21.45
CA ARG A 190 -32.04 -13.70 22.46
C ARG A 190 -32.61 -12.35 22.95
N PRO A 191 -33.86 -12.00 22.57
CA PRO A 191 -34.40 -10.67 22.85
C PRO A 191 -34.76 -10.43 24.33
N ALA A 192 -34.97 -11.49 25.11
CA ALA A 192 -35.20 -11.40 26.54
C ALA A 192 -34.87 -12.73 27.22
N GLU A 193 -34.56 -12.70 28.52
CA GLU A 193 -34.17 -13.91 29.29
C GLU A 193 -35.21 -15.02 29.26
N ASN A 194 -36.50 -14.66 29.21
CA ASN A 194 -37.62 -15.59 29.18
C ASN A 194 -38.04 -16.04 27.77
N LEU A 195 -37.36 -15.58 26.72
CA LEU A 195 -37.64 -15.96 25.35
C LEU A 195 -36.56 -16.89 24.79
N PRO A 196 -36.90 -17.81 23.89
CA PRO A 196 -35.89 -18.62 23.20
C PRO A 196 -35.05 -17.74 22.27
N GLY A 197 -33.77 -18.09 22.13
CA GLY A 197 -32.91 -17.52 21.12
C GLY A 197 -33.28 -18.03 19.72
N PHE A 198 -33.02 -17.19 18.70
CA PHE A 198 -33.22 -17.53 17.31
C PHE A 198 -32.00 -17.13 16.48
N ASP A 199 -31.86 -17.74 15.30
CA ASP A 199 -30.81 -17.40 14.35
C ASP A 199 -31.18 -16.08 13.66
N ILE A 200 -30.27 -15.09 13.72
CA ILE A 200 -30.51 -13.75 13.19
C ILE A 200 -30.73 -13.74 11.66
N THR A 201 -30.21 -14.76 10.94
CA THR A 201 -30.38 -14.86 9.49
C THR A 201 -31.83 -15.10 9.06
N TRP A 202 -32.74 -15.39 10.02
CA TRP A 202 -34.16 -15.59 9.75
C TRP A 202 -35.00 -14.31 9.85
N ALA A 203 -34.48 -13.27 10.47
CA ALA A 203 -35.19 -12.03 10.73
C ALA A 203 -34.38 -10.85 10.19
N LEU A 204 -34.42 -10.69 8.86
CA LEU A 204 -33.73 -9.60 8.19
C LEU A 204 -34.55 -8.32 8.25
N GLY A 205 -33.86 -7.19 8.47
CA GLY A 205 -34.42 -5.87 8.30
C GLY A 205 -34.51 -5.47 6.82
N GLU A 206 -34.14 -4.24 6.52
CA GLU A 206 -34.08 -3.77 5.13
C GLU A 206 -32.87 -4.38 4.40
N VAL A 207 -33.08 -4.84 3.18
CA VAL A 207 -32.05 -5.40 2.32
C VAL A 207 -31.92 -4.59 1.05
N SER A 208 -30.71 -4.10 0.79
CA SER A 208 -30.33 -3.42 -0.45
C SER A 208 -29.06 -4.04 -1.05
N GLY A 209 -28.68 -3.65 -2.24
CA GLY A 209 -27.41 -4.09 -2.81
C GLY A 209 -27.31 -3.95 -4.32
N GLU A 210 -26.14 -4.35 -4.82
CA GLU A 210 -25.80 -4.24 -6.23
C GLU A 210 -25.04 -5.48 -6.72
N ASP A 211 -25.16 -5.75 -8.00
CA ASP A 211 -24.28 -6.65 -8.74
C ASP A 211 -23.40 -5.80 -9.66
N SER A 212 -22.08 -5.98 -9.60
CA SER A 212 -21.11 -5.12 -10.30
C SER A 212 -20.01 -5.93 -10.97
N ILE A 213 -19.54 -5.44 -12.12
CA ILE A 213 -18.33 -5.92 -12.79
C ILE A 213 -17.18 -4.92 -12.70
N SER A 214 -17.29 -3.89 -11.87
CA SER A 214 -16.27 -2.82 -11.73
C SER A 214 -14.87 -3.38 -11.40
N ASP A 215 -14.81 -4.42 -10.59
CA ASP A 215 -13.59 -5.06 -10.14
C ASP A 215 -13.33 -6.42 -10.81
N THR A 216 -14.06 -6.70 -11.90
CA THR A 216 -13.92 -7.94 -12.66
C THR A 216 -12.81 -7.82 -13.68
N TYR A 217 -11.91 -8.82 -13.70
CA TYR A 217 -10.88 -8.96 -14.72
C TYR A 217 -10.95 -10.37 -15.31
N ASN A 218 -11.19 -10.45 -16.62
CA ASN A 218 -11.31 -11.72 -17.34
C ASN A 218 -10.09 -12.10 -18.17
N ALA A 219 -9.03 -11.31 -18.02
CA ALA A 219 -7.69 -11.59 -18.51
C ALA A 219 -6.68 -11.10 -17.47
N VAL A 220 -5.66 -11.91 -17.19
CA VAL A 220 -4.57 -11.57 -16.28
C VAL A 220 -3.24 -11.82 -16.98
N VAL A 221 -2.31 -10.90 -16.85
CA VAL A 221 -0.95 -11.03 -17.35
C VAL A 221 0.02 -10.87 -16.19
N ILE A 222 0.93 -11.81 -16.03
CA ILE A 222 2.11 -11.64 -15.17
C ILE A 222 3.25 -11.14 -16.04
N ALA A 223 3.81 -10.01 -15.66
CA ALA A 223 4.90 -9.36 -16.36
C ALA A 223 6.05 -9.05 -15.39
N ALA A 224 7.23 -8.87 -15.94
CA ALA A 224 8.38 -8.32 -15.24
C ALA A 224 9.03 -7.24 -16.07
N GLU A 225 9.70 -6.31 -15.41
CA GLU A 225 10.54 -5.32 -16.07
C GLU A 225 12.00 -5.63 -15.75
N SER A 226 12.82 -5.70 -16.79
CA SER A 226 14.27 -5.81 -16.69
C SER A 226 14.91 -5.03 -17.83
N ASP A 227 15.95 -4.26 -17.52
CA ASP A 227 16.71 -3.46 -18.50
C ASP A 227 15.84 -2.49 -19.32
N GLY A 228 14.82 -1.89 -18.71
CA GLY A 228 13.88 -0.99 -19.38
C GLY A 228 12.98 -1.69 -20.41
N ARG A 229 12.84 -3.02 -20.31
CA ARG A 229 11.96 -3.83 -21.16
C ARG A 229 10.96 -4.58 -20.32
N ALA A 230 9.73 -4.63 -20.79
CA ALA A 230 8.69 -5.45 -20.20
C ALA A 230 8.71 -6.86 -20.80
N TYR A 231 8.79 -7.86 -19.94
CA TYR A 231 8.73 -9.27 -20.30
C TYR A 231 7.40 -9.85 -19.83
N ARG A 232 6.68 -10.49 -20.72
CA ARG A 232 5.45 -11.20 -20.41
C ARG A 232 5.78 -12.62 -19.98
N GLY A 233 5.59 -12.92 -18.68
CA GLY A 233 5.89 -14.24 -18.12
C GLY A 233 4.80 -15.26 -18.30
N ALA A 234 3.55 -14.89 -18.00
CA ALA A 234 2.38 -15.73 -18.17
C ALA A 234 1.12 -14.90 -18.43
N GLN A 235 0.14 -15.52 -19.05
CA GLN A 235 -1.19 -14.93 -19.28
C GLN A 235 -2.26 -16.00 -19.08
N ALA A 236 -3.37 -15.63 -18.47
CA ALA A 236 -4.61 -16.40 -18.47
C ALA A 236 -5.78 -15.52 -18.88
N SER A 237 -6.76 -16.10 -19.57
CA SER A 237 -7.98 -15.39 -19.93
C SER A 237 -9.16 -16.34 -20.06
N ASN A 238 -10.37 -15.84 -19.80
CA ASN A 238 -11.61 -16.56 -19.98
C ASN A 238 -12.37 -16.01 -21.20
N ALA A 239 -12.37 -16.76 -22.29
CA ALA A 239 -12.98 -16.34 -23.55
C ALA A 239 -14.51 -16.12 -23.43
N ALA A 240 -15.20 -16.91 -22.59
CA ALA A 240 -16.64 -16.76 -22.39
C ALA A 240 -16.99 -15.49 -21.61
N SER A 241 -16.16 -15.12 -20.63
CA SER A 241 -16.30 -13.87 -19.89
C SER A 241 -15.98 -12.67 -20.78
N ILE A 242 -14.93 -12.75 -21.59
CA ILE A 242 -14.58 -11.69 -22.56
C ILE A 242 -15.70 -11.47 -23.57
N ALA A 243 -16.29 -12.54 -24.09
CA ALA A 243 -17.43 -12.42 -25.03
C ALA A 243 -18.66 -11.76 -24.40
N ARG A 244 -18.83 -11.87 -23.08
CA ARG A 244 -19.99 -11.33 -22.37
C ARG A 244 -19.79 -9.88 -21.90
N TYR A 245 -18.62 -9.56 -21.37
CA TYR A 245 -18.36 -8.29 -20.66
C TYR A 245 -17.31 -7.42 -21.37
N GLY A 246 -16.73 -7.88 -22.48
CA GLY A 246 -15.60 -7.23 -23.11
C GLY A 246 -14.26 -7.64 -22.48
N PHE A 247 -13.17 -7.12 -23.01
CA PHE A 247 -11.82 -7.44 -22.54
C PHE A 247 -11.43 -6.56 -21.36
N LEU A 248 -11.29 -7.18 -20.17
CA LEU A 248 -10.94 -6.55 -18.91
C LEU A 248 -9.65 -7.20 -18.40
N GLN A 249 -8.54 -6.49 -18.49
CA GLN A 249 -7.22 -7.05 -18.17
C GLN A 249 -6.62 -6.45 -16.91
N LYS A 250 -6.12 -7.31 -16.02
CA LYS A 250 -5.20 -6.98 -14.92
C LYS A 250 -3.77 -7.35 -15.31
N VAL A 251 -2.82 -6.50 -14.99
CA VAL A 251 -1.39 -6.80 -15.10
C VAL A 251 -0.81 -6.87 -13.70
N GLU A 252 -0.17 -7.99 -13.41
CA GLU A 252 0.59 -8.23 -12.18
C GLU A 252 2.07 -8.14 -12.50
N THR A 253 2.81 -7.32 -11.77
CA THR A 253 4.25 -7.17 -11.98
C THR A 253 5.00 -7.94 -10.90
N VAL A 254 5.98 -8.74 -11.31
CA VAL A 254 6.86 -9.48 -10.42
C VAL A 254 8.30 -9.01 -10.56
N THR A 255 9.03 -9.00 -9.46
CA THR A 255 10.43 -8.57 -9.38
C THR A 255 11.41 -9.75 -9.43
N GLU A 256 10.92 -10.97 -9.20
CA GLU A 256 11.71 -12.19 -9.24
C GLU A 256 11.07 -13.20 -10.20
N ASN A 257 11.87 -14.09 -10.77
CA ASN A 257 11.37 -15.15 -11.64
C ASN A 257 11.04 -16.40 -10.79
N PRO A 258 9.76 -16.69 -10.54
CA PRO A 258 9.36 -17.84 -9.72
C PRO A 258 9.45 -19.17 -10.48
N GLY A 259 9.87 -19.13 -11.75
CA GLY A 259 9.88 -20.28 -12.65
C GLY A 259 8.54 -20.53 -13.37
N THR A 260 8.61 -21.23 -14.51
CA THR A 260 7.44 -21.38 -15.43
C THR A 260 6.25 -22.09 -14.80
N ALA A 261 6.49 -23.11 -13.95
CA ALA A 261 5.43 -23.86 -13.28
C ALA A 261 4.67 -22.95 -12.27
N ALA A 262 5.40 -22.20 -11.47
CA ALA A 262 4.84 -21.26 -10.50
C ALA A 262 4.10 -20.10 -11.19
N LEU A 263 4.66 -19.53 -12.27
CA LEU A 263 3.98 -18.51 -13.08
C LEU A 263 2.64 -19.03 -13.64
N GLY A 264 2.63 -20.26 -14.15
CA GLY A 264 1.42 -20.87 -14.68
C GLY A 264 0.36 -21.13 -13.60
N GLN A 265 0.76 -21.45 -12.39
CA GLN A 265 -0.18 -21.61 -11.27
C GLN A 265 -0.69 -20.27 -10.77
N ARG A 266 0.21 -19.30 -10.58
CA ARG A 266 -0.11 -17.95 -10.12
C ARG A 266 -1.10 -17.24 -11.04
N VAL A 267 -0.89 -17.28 -12.37
CA VAL A 267 -1.81 -16.63 -13.31
C VAL A 267 -3.20 -17.28 -13.33
N ARG A 268 -3.30 -18.61 -13.11
CA ARG A 268 -4.59 -19.29 -12.94
C ARG A 268 -5.31 -18.86 -11.67
N ASN A 269 -4.59 -18.80 -10.55
CA ASN A 269 -5.15 -18.37 -9.27
C ASN A 269 -5.67 -16.94 -9.35
N LEU A 270 -4.89 -16.03 -9.92
CA LEU A 270 -5.28 -14.64 -10.11
C LEU A 270 -6.53 -14.51 -10.99
N LEU A 271 -6.59 -15.22 -12.12
CA LEU A 271 -7.79 -15.19 -12.97
C LEU A 271 -9.02 -15.77 -12.25
N ALA A 272 -8.86 -16.87 -11.52
CA ALA A 272 -9.97 -17.49 -10.79
C ALA A 272 -10.54 -16.58 -9.70
N GLY A 273 -9.71 -15.77 -9.05
CA GLY A 273 -10.14 -14.77 -8.08
C GLY A 273 -10.77 -13.53 -8.72
N ALA A 274 -10.22 -13.06 -9.85
CA ALA A 274 -10.59 -11.79 -10.46
C ALA A 274 -11.77 -11.88 -11.45
N ASP A 275 -12.02 -13.05 -12.09
CA ASP A 275 -13.10 -13.24 -13.07
C ASP A 275 -14.42 -13.58 -12.37
N ARG A 276 -14.94 -12.63 -11.57
CA ARG A 276 -16.18 -12.78 -10.79
C ARG A 276 -17.03 -11.52 -10.91
N VAL A 277 -18.36 -11.69 -10.80
CA VAL A 277 -19.29 -10.57 -10.63
C VAL A 277 -19.41 -10.29 -9.14
N GLY A 278 -18.99 -9.14 -8.71
CA GLY A 278 -19.13 -8.72 -7.31
C GLY A 278 -20.60 -8.58 -6.94
N ARG A 279 -21.03 -9.19 -5.84
CA ARG A 279 -22.39 -9.14 -5.30
C ARG A 279 -22.34 -8.62 -3.88
N LYS A 280 -22.54 -7.33 -3.75
CA LYS A 280 -22.61 -6.68 -2.43
C LYS A 280 -24.07 -6.60 -2.00
N ARG A 281 -24.34 -6.95 -0.76
CA ARG A 281 -25.65 -6.81 -0.13
C ARG A 281 -25.45 -6.10 1.20
N GLN A 282 -26.34 -5.18 1.48
CA GLN A 282 -26.40 -4.48 2.75
C GLN A 282 -27.71 -4.87 3.46
N ILE A 283 -27.59 -5.26 4.71
CA ILE A 283 -28.71 -5.60 5.59
C ILE A 283 -28.66 -4.61 6.73
N SER A 284 -29.70 -3.80 6.90
CA SER A 284 -29.84 -2.83 7.97
C SER A 284 -30.75 -3.38 9.07
N GLU A 285 -30.50 -2.96 10.32
CA GLU A 285 -31.38 -3.27 11.47
C GLU A 285 -31.62 -4.77 11.72
N ILE A 286 -30.59 -5.59 11.58
CA ILE A 286 -30.62 -6.99 12.00
C ILE A 286 -30.28 -7.07 13.50
N TRP A 287 -30.85 -8.04 14.20
CA TRP A 287 -30.56 -8.27 15.62
C TRP A 287 -29.08 -8.53 15.87
N GLY A 288 -28.55 -7.98 16.98
CA GLY A 288 -27.15 -8.05 17.33
C GLY A 288 -26.69 -9.43 17.80
N CYS A 289 -25.47 -9.78 17.40
CA CYS A 289 -24.76 -10.96 17.87
C CYS A 289 -23.26 -10.64 17.88
N ASP A 290 -22.63 -10.63 19.06
CA ASP A 290 -21.22 -10.24 19.23
C ASP A 290 -20.22 -11.17 18.52
N GLU A 291 -20.65 -12.36 18.12
CA GLU A 291 -19.82 -13.29 17.35
C GLU A 291 -19.74 -12.92 15.87
N VAL A 292 -20.63 -12.04 15.39
CA VAL A 292 -20.62 -11.54 14.01
C VAL A 292 -19.62 -10.39 13.91
N ARG A 293 -18.58 -10.65 13.12
CA ARG A 293 -17.48 -9.72 12.85
C ARG A 293 -17.10 -9.80 11.38
N SER A 294 -16.29 -8.88 10.90
CA SER A 294 -15.76 -8.98 9.54
C SER A 294 -15.01 -10.30 9.32
N GLY A 295 -15.13 -10.86 8.13
CA GLY A 295 -14.53 -12.14 7.75
C GLY A 295 -15.33 -13.39 8.11
N VAL A 296 -16.31 -13.35 9.03
CA VAL A 296 -17.15 -14.51 9.33
C VAL A 296 -18.12 -14.82 8.19
N VAL A 297 -18.57 -16.06 8.13
CA VAL A 297 -19.56 -16.53 7.15
C VAL A 297 -20.87 -16.81 7.84
N LEU A 298 -21.96 -16.30 7.28
CA LEU A 298 -23.34 -16.58 7.67
C LEU A 298 -24.04 -17.35 6.55
N ASP A 299 -24.98 -18.22 6.88
CA ASP A 299 -25.78 -18.97 5.91
C ASP A 299 -27.21 -18.46 5.92
N PHE A 300 -27.58 -17.77 4.85
CA PHE A 300 -28.89 -17.15 4.71
C PHE A 300 -29.84 -18.04 3.90
N ASN A 301 -31.09 -18.08 4.31
CA ASN A 301 -32.17 -18.68 3.56
C ASN A 301 -33.34 -17.70 3.43
N SER A 302 -33.13 -16.64 2.68
CA SER A 302 -34.09 -15.55 2.51
C SER A 302 -34.29 -15.22 1.03
N PRO A 303 -34.88 -16.16 0.25
CA PRO A 303 -35.04 -15.98 -1.21
C PRO A 303 -35.94 -14.80 -1.58
N ALA A 304 -36.85 -14.39 -0.71
CA ALA A 304 -37.68 -13.20 -0.90
C ALA A 304 -36.85 -11.90 -1.01
N PHE A 305 -35.69 -11.85 -0.38
CA PHE A 305 -34.73 -10.75 -0.43
C PHE A 305 -33.58 -10.99 -1.44
N GLY A 306 -33.62 -12.09 -2.19
CA GLY A 306 -32.56 -12.47 -3.12
C GLY A 306 -31.26 -12.90 -2.43
N ILE A 307 -31.30 -13.29 -1.15
CA ILE A 307 -30.17 -13.74 -0.37
C ILE A 307 -30.37 -15.19 0.02
N SER A 308 -29.53 -16.08 -0.50
CA SER A 308 -29.52 -17.50 -0.17
C SER A 308 -28.11 -18.07 -0.23
N GLY A 309 -27.80 -18.99 0.69
CA GLY A 309 -26.51 -19.63 0.80
C GLY A 309 -25.50 -18.85 1.66
N ARG A 310 -24.26 -19.25 1.56
CA ARG A 310 -23.18 -18.70 2.40
C ARG A 310 -22.71 -17.35 1.91
N HIS A 311 -22.70 -16.39 2.82
CA HIS A 311 -22.20 -15.05 2.57
C HIS A 311 -21.16 -14.69 3.62
N ARG A 312 -20.08 -14.02 3.20
CA ARG A 312 -19.09 -13.44 4.09
C ARG A 312 -19.53 -12.05 4.51
N VAL A 313 -19.42 -11.77 5.78
CA VAL A 313 -19.55 -10.41 6.31
C VAL A 313 -18.29 -9.63 5.92
N THR A 314 -18.42 -8.62 5.09
CA THR A 314 -17.32 -7.73 4.71
C THR A 314 -17.22 -6.54 5.64
N SER A 315 -18.36 -6.05 6.13
CA SER A 315 -18.40 -4.99 7.14
C SER A 315 -19.58 -5.25 8.09
N VAL A 316 -19.38 -4.94 9.37
CA VAL A 316 -20.43 -4.95 10.37
C VAL A 316 -20.35 -3.69 11.23
N THR A 317 -21.49 -3.08 11.49
CA THR A 317 -21.64 -2.02 12.47
C THR A 317 -22.60 -2.48 13.56
N HIS A 318 -22.08 -2.70 14.75
CA HIS A 318 -22.87 -2.97 15.95
C HIS A 318 -23.32 -1.66 16.55
N GLN A 319 -24.58 -1.61 16.96
CA GLN A 319 -25.17 -0.50 17.68
C GLN A 319 -25.73 -1.01 19.00
N TYR A 320 -25.25 -0.46 20.09
CA TYR A 320 -25.67 -0.79 21.45
C TYR A 320 -26.41 0.41 22.06
N GLY A 321 -27.61 0.20 22.55
CA GLY A 321 -28.39 1.31 23.10
C GLY A 321 -29.75 0.91 23.67
N GLY A 322 -30.63 1.89 23.84
CA GLY A 322 -31.94 1.71 24.52
C GLY A 322 -32.90 0.78 23.79
N ALA A 323 -32.72 0.52 22.51
CA ALA A 323 -33.46 -0.48 21.73
C ALA A 323 -32.84 -1.90 21.77
N GLY A 324 -31.75 -2.07 22.54
CA GLY A 324 -30.96 -3.29 22.60
C GLY A 324 -29.79 -3.27 21.63
N HIS A 325 -29.28 -4.47 21.29
CA HIS A 325 -28.19 -4.64 20.36
C HIS A 325 -28.72 -4.95 18.96
N VAL A 326 -28.43 -4.06 18.01
CA VAL A 326 -28.73 -4.24 16.58
C VAL A 326 -27.48 -4.08 15.74
N MET A 327 -27.50 -4.60 14.51
CA MET A 327 -26.36 -4.51 13.58
C MET A 327 -26.82 -4.09 12.20
N SER A 328 -25.89 -3.51 11.45
CA SER A 328 -25.96 -3.42 10.00
C SER A 328 -24.80 -4.20 9.38
N LEU A 329 -25.07 -4.97 8.34
CA LEU A 329 -24.09 -5.84 7.71
C LEU A 329 -23.91 -5.45 6.24
N GLU A 330 -22.65 -5.46 5.79
CA GLU A 330 -22.34 -5.64 4.37
C GLU A 330 -21.86 -7.07 4.17
N ILE A 331 -22.44 -7.74 3.17
CA ILE A 331 -22.13 -9.14 2.90
C ILE A 331 -21.84 -9.37 1.43
N SER A 332 -20.95 -10.30 1.13
CA SER A 332 -20.70 -10.80 -0.23
C SER A 332 -20.89 -12.32 -0.30
N ALA A 333 -21.39 -12.80 -1.42
CA ALA A 333 -21.63 -14.23 -1.62
C ALA A 333 -20.29 -14.99 -1.59
N LEU A 334 -20.19 -16.06 -0.77
CA LEU A 334 -18.97 -16.86 -0.67
C LEU A 334 -18.72 -17.67 -1.95
N ASP A 335 -19.78 -18.19 -2.53
CA ASP A 335 -19.77 -19.03 -3.73
C ASP A 335 -20.18 -18.20 -4.96
N GLU A 336 -19.58 -17.01 -5.15
CA GLU A 336 -19.83 -16.19 -6.33
C GLU A 336 -19.46 -16.94 -7.60
N PRO A 337 -20.38 -17.03 -8.57
CA PRO A 337 -20.08 -17.67 -9.83
C PRO A 337 -19.04 -16.84 -10.59
N ARG A 338 -18.17 -17.51 -11.32
CA ARG A 338 -17.29 -16.82 -12.27
C ARG A 338 -18.13 -15.97 -13.23
N ALA A 339 -17.59 -14.82 -13.66
CA ALA A 339 -18.29 -13.85 -14.50
C ALA A 339 -18.95 -14.50 -15.74
N ALA A 340 -18.25 -15.43 -16.38
CA ALA A 340 -18.76 -16.19 -17.52
C ALA A 340 -19.96 -17.10 -17.20
N ALA A 341 -20.09 -17.55 -15.96
CA ALA A 341 -21.14 -18.47 -15.50
C ALA A 341 -22.35 -17.75 -14.87
N ALA A 342 -22.24 -16.45 -14.59
CA ALA A 342 -23.29 -15.69 -13.94
C ALA A 342 -24.61 -15.73 -14.73
N GLY A 343 -25.69 -16.17 -14.08
CA GLY A 343 -27.01 -16.30 -14.70
C GLY A 343 -27.18 -17.48 -15.68
N LYS A 344 -26.25 -18.45 -15.70
CA LYS A 344 -26.30 -19.65 -16.53
C LYS A 344 -26.73 -20.87 -15.72
N SER A 345 -27.22 -21.91 -16.43
CA SER A 345 -27.45 -23.23 -15.82
C SER A 345 -26.15 -23.88 -15.38
N SER A 346 -26.22 -24.86 -14.48
CA SER A 346 -25.04 -25.57 -13.95
C SER A 346 -24.16 -26.18 -15.06
N ALA A 347 -24.76 -26.73 -16.13
CA ALA A 347 -23.99 -27.29 -17.25
C ALA A 347 -23.27 -26.22 -18.08
N GLU A 348 -23.90 -25.05 -18.28
CA GLU A 348 -23.27 -23.91 -18.96
C GLU A 348 -22.22 -23.24 -18.08
N ALA A 349 -22.41 -23.24 -16.76
CA ALA A 349 -21.44 -22.75 -15.80
C ALA A 349 -20.15 -23.60 -15.83
N VAL A 350 -20.25 -24.91 -15.89
CA VAL A 350 -19.09 -25.83 -16.03
C VAL A 350 -18.34 -25.57 -17.33
N ARG A 351 -19.05 -25.39 -18.46
CA ARG A 351 -18.42 -25.05 -19.75
C ARG A 351 -17.73 -23.69 -19.71
N ALA A 352 -18.35 -22.68 -19.07
CA ALA A 352 -17.77 -21.36 -18.92
C ALA A 352 -16.49 -21.37 -18.04
N ALA A 353 -16.48 -22.20 -17.00
CA ALA A 353 -15.29 -22.38 -16.15
C ALA A 353 -14.14 -23.10 -16.86
N SER A 354 -14.45 -23.96 -17.84
CA SER A 354 -13.43 -24.68 -18.64
C SER A 354 -12.91 -23.88 -19.83
N ALA A 355 -13.40 -22.65 -20.05
CA ALA A 355 -12.97 -21.80 -21.16
C ALA A 355 -11.68 -21.01 -20.90
N ASP A 356 -11.01 -21.27 -19.79
CA ASP A 356 -9.74 -20.61 -19.48
C ASP A 356 -8.63 -21.05 -20.43
N SER A 357 -7.96 -20.07 -21.02
CA SER A 357 -6.73 -20.28 -21.77
C SER A 357 -5.54 -19.77 -20.97
N VAL A 358 -4.52 -20.60 -20.82
CA VAL A 358 -3.29 -20.24 -20.11
C VAL A 358 -2.11 -20.36 -21.05
N LYS A 359 -1.29 -19.31 -21.13
CA LYS A 359 -0.03 -19.29 -21.85
C LYS A 359 1.08 -18.91 -20.90
N VAL A 360 2.18 -19.65 -20.92
CA VAL A 360 3.36 -19.38 -20.10
C VAL A 360 4.55 -19.29 -21.03
N TRP A 361 5.23 -18.14 -21.04
CA TRP A 361 6.45 -17.92 -21.82
C TRP A 361 7.69 -18.07 -20.96
N GLY A 362 7.54 -17.95 -19.64
CA GLY A 362 8.63 -17.80 -18.69
C GLY A 362 9.14 -16.36 -18.65
N LEU A 363 9.81 -16.02 -17.59
CA LEU A 363 10.53 -14.75 -17.47
C LEU A 363 12.02 -15.01 -17.67
N PRO A 364 12.81 -14.03 -18.14
CA PRO A 364 14.25 -14.11 -18.07
C PRO A 364 14.68 -14.32 -16.63
N ASP A 365 15.92 -14.70 -16.41
CA ASP A 365 16.49 -14.69 -15.07
C ASP A 365 16.48 -13.24 -14.55
N LEU A 366 15.53 -12.93 -13.67
CA LEU A 366 15.36 -11.61 -13.10
C LEU A 366 16.32 -11.37 -11.92
N GLY A 367 17.23 -12.36 -11.67
CA GLY A 367 18.24 -12.27 -10.64
C GLY A 367 17.66 -12.15 -9.23
N GLY A 368 17.14 -13.23 -8.71
CA GLY A 368 16.96 -13.42 -7.27
C GLY A 368 18.33 -13.55 -6.60
N GLY A 369 18.86 -12.47 -6.07
CA GLY A 369 20.07 -12.44 -5.26
C GLY A 369 21.39 -12.44 -6.04
N ALA A 370 21.75 -11.30 -6.50
CA ALA A 370 23.01 -10.61 -6.71
C ALA A 370 22.83 -9.67 -7.93
N SER A 371 22.62 -8.40 -7.63
CA SER A 371 22.88 -7.24 -8.49
C SER A 371 23.24 -7.54 -9.96
N GLY A 372 22.27 -7.76 -10.81
CA GLY A 372 22.43 -7.55 -12.23
C GLY A 372 22.48 -6.05 -12.51
N GLY A 373 23.61 -5.41 -12.24
CA GLY A 373 23.83 -4.01 -12.58
C GLY A 373 23.97 -3.89 -14.09
N THR A 374 23.49 -2.78 -14.66
CA THR A 374 23.75 -2.43 -16.04
C THR A 374 25.25 -2.29 -16.24
N THR A 375 25.86 -3.13 -17.08
CA THR A 375 27.29 -3.02 -17.39
C THR A 375 27.48 -1.93 -18.44
N VAL A 376 28.24 -0.89 -18.08
CA VAL A 376 28.59 0.23 -18.96
C VAL A 376 30.10 0.31 -19.15
N LYS A 377 30.54 0.80 -20.30
CA LYS A 377 31.95 1.17 -20.48
C LYS A 377 32.28 2.31 -19.53
N ALA A 378 33.35 2.19 -18.81
CA ALA A 378 33.70 3.14 -17.78
C ALA A 378 35.15 3.63 -17.86
N LEU A 379 35.32 4.90 -17.52
CA LEU A 379 36.57 5.52 -17.16
C LEU A 379 36.54 5.77 -15.66
N PHE A 380 37.56 5.35 -14.96
CA PHE A 380 37.71 5.55 -13.52
C PHE A 380 38.89 6.47 -13.24
N THR A 381 38.67 7.55 -12.50
CA THR A 381 39.69 8.39 -11.88
C THR A 381 39.55 8.32 -10.37
N ALA A 382 40.32 9.11 -9.63
CA ALA A 382 40.23 9.13 -8.19
C ALA A 382 40.49 10.54 -7.65
N TYR A 383 39.76 10.90 -6.59
CA TYR A 383 39.90 12.14 -5.87
C TYR A 383 40.00 11.90 -4.35
N TYR A 384 40.42 12.91 -3.60
CA TYR A 384 40.57 12.84 -2.13
C TYR A 384 40.06 14.15 -1.48
N PRO A 385 39.67 14.12 -0.18
CA PRO A 385 39.19 15.33 0.48
C PRO A 385 40.31 16.38 0.62
N ALA A 386 40.26 17.47 -0.13
CA ALA A 386 41.22 18.55 -0.07
C ALA A 386 40.64 19.90 -0.45
N ALA A 387 41.06 20.97 0.23
CA ALA A 387 40.60 22.33 -0.06
C ALA A 387 41.39 22.93 -1.23
N ASN A 388 41.22 22.41 -2.43
CA ASN A 388 41.79 22.97 -3.65
C ASN A 388 40.80 22.91 -4.83
N ALA A 389 41.06 23.63 -5.89
CA ALA A 389 40.15 23.78 -7.03
C ALA A 389 39.95 22.46 -7.84
N LEU A 390 40.84 21.49 -7.71
CA LEU A 390 40.74 20.23 -8.44
C LEU A 390 39.88 19.19 -7.70
N GLU A 391 39.98 19.16 -6.37
CA GLU A 391 39.36 18.13 -5.53
C GLU A 391 37.98 18.55 -4.96
N GLY A 392 37.60 19.81 -5.11
CA GLY A 392 36.26 20.30 -4.76
C GLY A 392 35.95 20.51 -3.28
N GLY A 393 36.87 20.15 -2.35
CA GLY A 393 36.70 20.41 -0.93
C GLY A 393 36.56 19.15 -0.04
N PHE A 394 35.79 19.30 1.05
CA PHE A 394 35.61 18.25 2.07
C PHE A 394 34.17 17.74 2.16
N LEU A 395 33.27 18.25 1.31
CA LEU A 395 31.86 17.87 1.30
C LEU A 395 31.49 17.22 -0.05
N ASP A 396 30.62 16.22 0.00
CA ASP A 396 30.02 15.67 -1.21
C ASP A 396 28.94 16.60 -1.79
N ALA A 397 28.41 16.28 -2.96
CA ALA A 397 27.39 17.09 -3.62
C ALA A 397 26.03 17.12 -2.86
N GLN A 398 25.88 16.34 -1.80
CA GLN A 398 24.72 16.32 -0.91
C GLN A 398 24.99 17.10 0.41
N GLY A 399 26.16 17.74 0.54
CA GLY A 399 26.54 18.53 1.71
C GLY A 399 27.08 17.71 2.89
N ASN A 400 27.29 16.41 2.74
CA ASN A 400 27.86 15.57 3.78
C ASN A 400 29.40 15.58 3.71
N ARG A 401 30.05 15.40 4.87
CA ARG A 401 31.50 15.33 4.89
C ARG A 401 31.98 14.05 4.19
N LEU A 402 32.92 14.22 3.25
CA LEU A 402 33.60 13.11 2.57
C LEU A 402 34.30 12.21 3.58
N ASP A 403 34.03 10.91 3.52
CA ASP A 403 34.58 9.88 4.38
C ASP A 403 35.21 8.77 3.52
N PRO A 404 36.53 8.76 3.32
CA PRO A 404 37.21 7.77 2.49
C PRO A 404 37.11 6.32 2.99
N SER A 405 36.60 6.10 4.22
CA SER A 405 36.33 4.75 4.73
C SER A 405 35.07 4.13 4.11
N LYS A 406 34.22 4.98 3.55
CA LYS A 406 32.93 4.60 2.95
C LYS A 406 33.06 4.54 1.43
N LYS A 407 33.63 3.58 0.82
CA LYS A 407 33.76 3.44 -0.65
C LYS A 407 32.67 4.18 -1.42
N THR A 408 32.87 5.47 -1.70
CA THR A 408 31.94 6.34 -2.42
C THR A 408 32.59 6.91 -3.68
N CYS A 409 31.81 7.39 -4.62
CA CYS A 409 32.32 7.97 -5.86
C CYS A 409 31.46 9.12 -6.37
N ALA A 410 32.08 10.01 -7.14
CA ALA A 410 31.36 10.92 -8.01
C ALA A 410 30.99 10.20 -9.32
N ALA A 411 29.83 10.55 -9.87
CA ALA A 411 29.30 9.96 -11.09
C ALA A 411 28.62 11.02 -11.98
N PRO A 412 28.43 10.72 -13.28
CA PRO A 412 27.65 11.59 -14.18
C PRO A 412 26.24 11.89 -13.63
N PRO A 413 25.66 13.04 -13.95
CA PRO A 413 24.33 13.43 -13.46
C PRO A 413 23.23 12.41 -13.73
N SER A 414 23.32 11.64 -14.81
CA SER A 414 22.38 10.58 -15.18
C SER A 414 22.44 9.31 -14.30
N VAL A 415 23.49 9.16 -13.48
CA VAL A 415 23.61 8.05 -12.53
C VAL A 415 23.16 8.55 -11.17
N ALA A 416 22.04 8.04 -10.65
CA ALA A 416 21.42 8.52 -9.42
C ALA A 416 22.34 8.39 -8.19
N PHE A 417 22.20 9.29 -7.22
CA PHE A 417 22.81 9.12 -5.91
C PHE A 417 22.34 7.81 -5.25
N GLY A 418 23.25 7.15 -4.53
CA GLY A 418 22.99 5.85 -3.92
C GLY A 418 23.20 4.66 -4.84
N THR A 419 23.33 4.86 -6.17
CA THR A 419 23.66 3.78 -7.12
C THR A 419 24.95 3.08 -6.70
N LYS A 420 24.94 1.76 -6.74
CA LYS A 420 26.14 0.95 -6.51
C LYS A 420 26.89 0.79 -7.82
N VAL A 421 28.15 1.14 -7.82
CA VAL A 421 29.06 1.08 -8.98
C VAL A 421 30.13 0.05 -8.65
N THR A 422 30.06 -1.12 -9.30
CA THR A 422 31.09 -2.14 -9.15
C THR A 422 32.14 -1.98 -10.25
N VAL A 423 33.38 -1.80 -9.86
CA VAL A 423 34.52 -1.61 -10.77
C VAL A 423 34.91 -2.96 -11.37
N GLN A 424 35.10 -3.05 -12.68
CA GLN A 424 35.55 -4.27 -13.35
C GLN A 424 36.44 -3.98 -14.55
N GLY A 425 37.35 -4.92 -14.82
CA GLY A 425 38.18 -4.92 -16.04
C GLY A 425 39.25 -3.84 -16.05
N THR A 426 39.62 -3.26 -14.90
CA THR A 426 40.70 -2.28 -14.78
C THR A 426 42.09 -2.93 -14.66
N GLY A 427 42.14 -4.22 -14.37
CA GLY A 427 43.37 -4.99 -14.11
C GLY A 427 44.02 -4.64 -12.79
N THR A 428 43.26 -4.13 -11.82
CA THR A 428 43.76 -3.73 -10.51
C THR A 428 43.06 -4.47 -9.36
N SER A 429 43.58 -4.31 -8.12
CA SER A 429 42.96 -4.88 -6.92
C SER A 429 41.57 -4.31 -6.59
N LEU A 430 41.12 -3.26 -7.27
CA LEU A 430 39.78 -2.70 -7.09
C LEU A 430 38.74 -3.37 -7.99
N ASP A 431 39.12 -4.28 -8.90
CA ASP A 431 38.18 -5.07 -9.66
C ASP A 431 37.32 -5.93 -8.71
N GLY A 432 36.00 -5.83 -8.83
CA GLY A 432 35.02 -6.43 -7.93
C GLY A 432 34.61 -5.54 -6.74
N GLU A 433 35.29 -4.43 -6.50
CA GLU A 433 34.95 -3.51 -5.44
C GLU A 433 33.77 -2.62 -5.82
N THR A 434 32.88 -2.35 -4.86
CA THR A 434 31.65 -1.60 -5.09
C THR A 434 31.69 -0.27 -4.33
N TYR A 435 31.43 0.80 -5.07
CA TYR A 435 31.34 2.17 -4.59
C TYR A 435 29.88 2.66 -4.63
N THR A 436 29.54 3.61 -3.76
CA THR A 436 28.19 4.21 -3.74
C THR A 436 28.31 5.63 -4.30
N VAL A 437 27.46 5.96 -5.25
CA VAL A 437 27.40 7.32 -5.81
C VAL A 437 26.83 8.28 -4.76
N ASN A 438 27.65 9.26 -4.35
CA ASN A 438 27.23 10.34 -3.43
C ASN A 438 27.75 11.72 -3.86
N ASP A 439 28.52 11.79 -4.93
CA ASP A 439 29.17 13.03 -5.32
C ASP A 439 29.01 13.33 -6.82
N ARG A 440 29.36 14.56 -7.19
CA ARG A 440 29.34 15.09 -8.56
C ARG A 440 30.59 15.94 -8.80
N GLY A 441 31.10 15.88 -10.03
CA GLY A 441 32.21 16.72 -10.46
C GLY A 441 31.92 17.31 -11.85
N GLY A 442 32.34 18.54 -12.11
CA GLY A 442 32.10 19.21 -13.39
C GLY A 442 32.68 18.47 -14.59
N ALA A 443 33.78 17.73 -14.38
CA ALA A 443 34.42 16.89 -15.40
C ALA A 443 33.87 15.45 -15.45
N ILE A 444 32.95 15.08 -14.54
CA ILE A 444 32.44 13.71 -14.41
C ILE A 444 31.19 13.58 -15.27
N GLN A 445 31.36 13.26 -16.55
CA GLN A 445 30.34 13.26 -17.60
C GLN A 445 30.36 11.91 -18.35
N ILE A 446 29.41 11.73 -19.26
CA ILE A 446 29.40 10.64 -20.23
C ILE A 446 29.91 11.18 -21.55
N GLU A 447 31.03 10.64 -22.04
CA GLU A 447 31.61 11.02 -23.33
C GLU A 447 31.67 9.80 -24.25
N ASN A 448 31.08 9.89 -25.43
CA ASN A 448 31.04 8.81 -26.43
C ASN A 448 30.55 7.45 -25.87
N GLY A 449 29.58 7.49 -24.94
CA GLY A 449 29.04 6.28 -24.31
C GLY A 449 29.93 5.67 -23.22
N VAL A 450 30.99 6.35 -22.81
CA VAL A 450 31.88 5.96 -21.69
C VAL A 450 31.50 6.79 -20.45
N TYR A 451 31.14 6.12 -19.39
CA TYR A 451 30.75 6.72 -18.11
C TYR A 451 32.00 7.07 -17.29
N HIS A 452 32.14 8.29 -16.85
CA HIS A 452 33.27 8.69 -16.01
C HIS A 452 32.87 8.60 -14.53
N PHE A 453 33.58 7.79 -13.76
CA PHE A 453 33.44 7.68 -12.30
C PHE A 453 34.71 8.12 -11.63
N ASP A 454 34.57 8.89 -10.54
CA ASP A 454 35.72 9.38 -9.76
C ASP A 454 35.64 8.79 -8.36
N LEU A 455 36.59 7.93 -8.00
CA LEU A 455 36.57 7.12 -6.79
C LEU A 455 37.17 7.89 -5.62
N LEU A 456 36.45 7.98 -4.48
CA LEU A 456 36.95 8.63 -3.29
C LEU A 456 38.07 7.79 -2.64
N MET A 457 39.25 8.39 -2.53
CA MET A 457 40.42 7.81 -1.89
C MET A 457 40.88 8.63 -0.67
N ARG A 458 41.79 8.11 0.10
CA ARG A 458 42.24 8.75 1.36
C ARG A 458 43.25 9.86 1.15
N THR A 459 44.12 9.69 0.17
CA THR A 459 45.31 10.55 0.00
C THR A 459 45.60 10.85 -1.47
N ASN A 460 46.27 11.96 -1.73
CA ASN A 460 46.78 12.30 -3.07
C ASN A 460 47.72 11.20 -3.61
N ALA A 461 48.52 10.57 -2.76
CA ALA A 461 49.40 9.50 -3.20
C ALA A 461 48.65 8.27 -3.74
N GLU A 462 47.51 7.92 -3.10
CA GLU A 462 46.62 6.87 -3.60
C GLU A 462 45.99 7.24 -4.93
N CYS A 463 45.50 8.49 -5.08
CA CYS A 463 44.93 8.99 -6.35
C CYS A 463 45.96 8.96 -7.47
N ASN A 464 47.19 9.41 -7.22
CA ASN A 464 48.27 9.40 -8.21
C ASN A 464 48.70 7.98 -8.60
N SER A 465 48.70 7.06 -7.66
CA SER A 465 48.97 5.64 -7.90
C SER A 465 47.90 4.99 -8.72
N TRP A 466 46.63 5.36 -8.49
CA TRP A 466 45.47 4.91 -9.28
C TRP A 466 45.53 5.43 -10.71
N GLY A 467 45.65 6.74 -10.92
CA GLY A 467 45.64 7.42 -12.20
C GLY A 467 44.31 7.30 -12.92
N ARG A 468 44.35 7.10 -14.25
CA ARG A 468 43.17 6.88 -15.10
C ARG A 468 43.11 5.43 -15.53
N LYS A 469 42.00 4.77 -15.31
CA LYS A 469 41.77 3.36 -15.70
C LYS A 469 40.53 3.25 -16.56
N THR A 470 40.60 2.49 -17.64
CA THR A 470 39.43 2.11 -18.42
C THR A 470 39.00 0.70 -18.04
N GLY A 471 37.71 0.47 -18.07
CA GLY A 471 37.12 -0.82 -17.73
C GLY A 471 35.61 -0.82 -17.98
N THR A 472 34.93 -1.55 -17.16
CA THR A 472 33.45 -1.55 -17.12
C THR A 472 32.97 -1.28 -15.72
N ALA A 473 31.85 -0.60 -15.58
CA ALA A 473 31.14 -0.43 -14.35
C ALA A 473 29.86 -1.25 -14.39
N ILE A 474 29.60 -2.05 -13.35
CA ILE A 474 28.29 -2.65 -13.14
C ILE A 474 27.53 -1.70 -12.23
N LEU A 475 26.49 -1.06 -12.77
CA LEU A 475 25.61 -0.16 -12.05
C LEU A 475 24.54 -1.02 -11.38
N GLY A 476 24.74 -1.35 -10.11
CA GLY A 476 23.76 -2.05 -9.28
C GLY A 476 22.61 -1.10 -8.93
N GLY A 477 21.37 -1.59 -9.02
CA GLY A 477 20.20 -0.78 -8.72
C GLY A 477 20.23 -0.20 -7.31
N THR A 478 19.88 1.07 -7.20
CA THR A 478 19.30 1.60 -5.99
C THR A 478 18.00 0.83 -5.76
N SER A 479 17.78 0.31 -4.58
CA SER A 479 16.53 -0.31 -4.20
C SER A 479 15.38 0.66 -4.45
N GLY A 480 14.49 0.36 -5.45
CA GLY A 480 13.19 0.98 -5.59
C GLY A 480 13.16 2.39 -6.16
N GLY A 481 13.03 2.50 -7.48
CA GLY A 481 12.65 3.74 -8.14
C GLY A 481 12.13 3.45 -9.53
N GLY A 482 10.84 3.10 -9.64
CA GLY A 482 10.12 3.06 -10.91
C GLY A 482 10.05 4.44 -11.58
N ALA A 483 9.31 4.58 -12.69
CA ALA A 483 9.14 5.83 -13.46
C ALA A 483 8.86 7.08 -12.59
N ALA A 484 8.16 6.92 -11.47
CA ALA A 484 7.92 7.98 -10.50
C ALA A 484 9.22 8.51 -9.85
N GLN A 485 10.15 7.65 -9.47
CA GLN A 485 11.44 8.06 -8.89
C GLN A 485 12.36 8.68 -9.93
N SER A 486 12.38 8.13 -11.15
CA SER A 486 13.11 8.75 -12.29
C SER A 486 12.58 10.16 -12.56
N PHE A 487 11.27 10.34 -12.51
CA PHE A 487 10.61 11.63 -12.69
C PHE A 487 10.98 12.64 -11.59
N VAL A 488 10.96 12.21 -10.33
CA VAL A 488 11.40 13.00 -9.18
C VAL A 488 12.89 13.37 -9.29
N ASN A 489 13.74 12.40 -9.63
CA ASN A 489 15.18 12.62 -9.76
C ASN A 489 15.51 13.60 -10.89
N THR A 490 14.76 13.55 -12.00
CA THR A 490 14.90 14.51 -13.11
C THR A 490 14.57 15.92 -12.63
N ALA A 491 13.49 16.08 -11.85
CA ALA A 491 13.11 17.37 -11.30
C ALA A 491 14.13 17.89 -10.28
N LEU A 492 14.63 17.02 -9.40
CA LEU A 492 15.67 17.37 -8.40
C LEU A 492 16.99 17.81 -9.05
N GLY A 493 17.32 17.25 -10.21
CA GLY A 493 18.51 17.66 -10.97
C GLY A 493 18.45 19.11 -11.50
N GLU A 494 17.27 19.71 -11.49
CA GLU A 494 17.02 21.07 -12.01
C GLU A 494 16.87 22.11 -10.90
N VAL A 495 16.91 21.73 -9.63
CA VAL A 495 16.80 22.64 -8.49
C VAL A 495 17.94 23.67 -8.54
N GLY A 496 17.58 24.94 -8.45
CA GLY A 496 18.51 26.08 -8.56
C GLY A 496 18.60 26.67 -9.97
N TYR A 497 17.94 26.09 -10.96
CA TYR A 497 17.78 26.73 -12.26
C TYR A 497 17.03 28.08 -12.12
N ARG A 498 17.42 29.07 -12.90
CA ARG A 498 16.77 30.38 -12.93
C ARG A 498 16.36 30.70 -14.35
N GLU A 499 15.13 31.16 -14.52
CA GLU A 499 14.63 31.68 -15.80
C GLU A 499 15.34 32.93 -16.27
N GLY A 500 15.39 33.11 -17.58
CA GLY A 500 15.80 34.35 -18.18
C GLY A 500 14.69 35.40 -18.22
N SER A 501 15.01 36.61 -18.63
CA SER A 501 14.04 37.70 -18.78
C SER A 501 12.87 37.31 -19.68
N GLY A 502 11.63 37.53 -19.22
CA GLY A 502 10.40 37.24 -19.96
C GLY A 502 10.05 35.73 -19.96
N ASN A 503 10.22 35.01 -18.85
CA ASN A 503 9.92 33.61 -18.67
C ASN A 503 10.67 32.68 -19.65
N ARG A 504 11.84 33.11 -20.12
CA ARG A 504 12.63 32.25 -21.01
C ARG A 504 13.36 31.18 -20.25
N THR A 505 13.13 29.94 -20.65
CA THR A 505 13.70 28.75 -19.99
C THR A 505 14.26 27.75 -21.01
N LYS A 506 15.26 26.98 -20.59
CA LYS A 506 15.73 25.86 -21.42
C LYS A 506 14.60 24.84 -21.67
N TYR A 507 13.67 24.70 -20.73
CA TYR A 507 12.51 23.80 -20.84
C TYR A 507 11.55 24.26 -21.93
N GLY A 508 11.18 25.56 -21.90
CA GLY A 508 10.34 26.17 -22.93
C GLY A 508 10.99 26.15 -24.31
N ALA A 509 12.29 26.41 -24.38
CA ALA A 509 13.04 26.37 -25.63
C ALA A 509 13.04 24.92 -26.23
N GLU A 510 13.30 23.89 -25.43
CA GLU A 510 13.29 22.50 -25.87
C GLU A 510 11.88 22.00 -26.22
N MET A 511 10.88 22.45 -25.51
CA MET A 511 9.48 22.03 -25.70
C MET A 511 8.74 22.87 -26.77
N GLY A 512 9.40 23.87 -27.37
CA GLY A 512 8.85 24.72 -28.44
C GLY A 512 7.82 25.76 -27.95
N CYS A 513 7.84 26.12 -26.68
CA CYS A 513 6.89 27.04 -26.03
C CYS A 513 7.60 27.97 -25.01
N ASP A 514 8.66 28.63 -25.43
CA ASP A 514 9.45 29.52 -24.58
C ASP A 514 8.77 30.91 -24.37
N GLY A 515 9.07 31.55 -23.26
CA GLY A 515 8.59 32.91 -22.95
C GLY A 515 7.17 32.97 -22.37
N VAL A 516 6.64 31.88 -21.85
CA VAL A 516 5.33 31.77 -21.18
C VAL A 516 5.47 31.17 -19.77
N ALA A 517 4.40 31.21 -18.97
CA ALA A 517 4.39 30.53 -17.66
C ALA A 517 4.77 29.04 -17.81
N TRP A 518 5.78 28.61 -17.10
CA TRP A 518 6.48 27.37 -17.42
C TRP A 518 6.36 26.24 -16.38
N CYS A 519 5.51 26.38 -15.35
CA CYS A 519 5.31 25.34 -14.36
C CYS A 519 4.83 24.00 -14.97
N VAL A 520 3.88 24.01 -15.90
CA VAL A 520 3.42 22.81 -16.63
C VAL A 520 4.47 22.35 -17.63
N ILE A 521 5.16 23.26 -18.28
CA ILE A 521 6.23 22.98 -19.25
C ILE A 521 7.37 22.24 -18.56
N PHE A 522 7.75 22.67 -17.37
CA PHE A 522 8.75 21.99 -16.53
C PHE A 522 8.32 20.55 -16.18
N VAL A 523 7.07 20.37 -15.73
CA VAL A 523 6.51 19.04 -15.46
C VAL A 523 6.55 18.15 -16.71
N CYS A 524 6.14 18.68 -17.86
CA CYS A 524 6.14 17.97 -19.14
C CYS A 524 7.57 17.64 -19.60
N TRP A 525 8.51 18.57 -19.42
CA TRP A 525 9.92 18.37 -19.73
C TRP A 525 10.51 17.25 -18.84
N CYS A 526 10.29 17.29 -17.53
CA CYS A 526 10.71 16.23 -16.61
C CYS A 526 10.11 14.87 -16.98
N ALA A 527 8.82 14.87 -17.35
CA ALA A 527 8.13 13.65 -17.78
C ALA A 527 8.74 13.04 -19.05
N LYS A 528 9.07 13.88 -20.02
CA LYS A 528 9.72 13.49 -21.27
C LYS A 528 11.10 12.84 -21.00
N HIS A 529 11.92 13.49 -20.18
CA HIS A 529 13.27 13.03 -19.85
C HIS A 529 13.30 11.81 -18.93
N ALA A 530 12.27 11.65 -18.09
CA ALA A 530 12.11 10.49 -17.21
C ALA A 530 11.31 9.35 -17.84
N SER A 531 10.77 9.52 -19.05
CA SER A 531 9.80 8.60 -19.67
C SER A 531 8.60 8.31 -18.76
N ALA A 532 8.17 9.31 -17.98
CA ALA A 532 7.04 9.17 -17.08
C ALA A 532 5.71 9.09 -17.86
N PRO A 533 4.72 8.29 -17.41
CA PRO A 533 3.48 8.03 -18.16
C PRO A 533 2.45 9.16 -18.01
N ILE A 534 2.87 10.41 -18.20
CA ILE A 534 2.03 11.61 -18.16
C ILE A 534 2.23 12.43 -19.45
N PRO A 535 1.27 13.30 -19.82
CA PRO A 535 1.39 14.10 -21.04
C PRO A 535 2.65 14.96 -21.02
N THR A 536 3.26 15.09 -22.19
CA THR A 536 4.48 15.89 -22.42
C THR A 536 4.26 17.09 -23.35
N THR A 537 3.00 17.41 -23.69
CA THR A 537 2.66 18.45 -24.68
C THR A 537 1.75 19.53 -24.12
N TYR A 538 1.36 19.45 -22.84
CA TYR A 538 0.49 20.43 -22.22
C TYR A 538 1.26 21.67 -21.76
N THR A 539 0.58 22.80 -21.79
CA THR A 539 1.13 24.10 -21.39
C THR A 539 0.29 24.79 -20.30
N ALA A 540 -0.92 24.29 -20.03
CA ALA A 540 -1.82 24.85 -19.03
C ALA A 540 -2.15 23.87 -17.91
N VAL A 541 -2.25 24.37 -16.68
CA VAL A 541 -2.62 23.58 -15.48
C VAL A 541 -3.99 22.93 -15.64
N SER A 542 -4.94 23.63 -16.30
CA SER A 542 -6.29 23.10 -16.56
C SER A 542 -6.29 21.87 -17.47
N GLU A 543 -5.37 21.80 -18.43
CA GLU A 543 -5.23 20.63 -19.32
C GLU A 543 -4.72 19.43 -18.53
N MET A 544 -3.67 19.63 -17.72
CA MET A 544 -3.12 18.57 -16.88
C MET A 544 -4.14 18.08 -15.86
N ARG A 545 -4.86 18.99 -15.20
CA ARG A 545 -5.95 18.64 -14.27
C ARG A 545 -7.03 17.81 -14.96
N SER A 546 -7.55 18.28 -16.10
CA SER A 546 -8.59 17.59 -16.87
C SER A 546 -8.12 16.20 -17.35
N TYR A 547 -6.83 16.05 -17.65
CA TYR A 547 -6.26 14.76 -18.00
C TYR A 547 -6.41 13.75 -16.86
N PHE A 548 -6.08 14.13 -15.62
CA PHE A 548 -6.18 13.25 -14.46
C PHE A 548 -7.63 13.06 -13.98
N GLU A 549 -8.48 14.09 -14.09
CA GLU A 549 -9.92 13.98 -13.79
C GLU A 549 -10.61 12.93 -14.66
N ARG A 550 -10.40 13.00 -15.99
CA ARG A 550 -10.98 12.02 -16.94
C ARG A 550 -10.50 10.59 -16.71
N ARG A 551 -9.41 10.39 -16.02
CA ARG A 551 -8.83 9.08 -15.68
C ARG A 551 -9.09 8.63 -14.25
N GLY A 552 -9.89 9.37 -13.48
CA GLY A 552 -10.16 9.09 -12.07
C GLY A 552 -8.93 9.17 -11.15
N LYS A 553 -7.84 9.79 -11.64
CA LYS A 553 -6.58 9.92 -10.89
C LYS A 553 -6.45 11.24 -10.13
N PHE A 554 -7.30 12.22 -10.41
CA PHE A 554 -7.33 13.46 -9.63
C PHE A 554 -7.93 13.19 -8.24
N LYS A 555 -7.21 13.63 -7.21
CA LYS A 555 -7.64 13.53 -5.81
C LYS A 555 -7.74 14.94 -5.22
N SER A 556 -8.92 15.29 -4.69
CA SER A 556 -9.08 16.54 -3.97
C SER A 556 -8.49 16.43 -2.55
N VAL A 557 -8.17 17.58 -1.94
CA VAL A 557 -7.72 17.61 -0.53
C VAL A 557 -8.75 16.97 0.40
N ALA A 558 -10.04 17.17 0.13
CA ALA A 558 -11.13 16.58 0.92
C ALA A 558 -11.24 15.05 0.81
N SER A 559 -10.58 14.43 -0.17
CA SER A 559 -10.57 12.96 -0.32
C SER A 559 -9.71 12.23 0.71
N GLY A 560 -8.92 12.95 1.52
CA GLY A 560 -7.97 12.35 2.46
C GLY A 560 -6.75 11.70 1.80
N TYR A 561 -6.62 11.81 0.47
CA TYR A 561 -5.46 11.27 -0.25
C TYR A 561 -4.17 11.94 0.20
N ARG A 562 -3.15 11.15 0.47
CA ARG A 562 -1.79 11.63 0.80
C ARG A 562 -0.93 11.59 -0.44
N PRO A 563 -0.39 12.73 -0.89
CA PRO A 563 0.51 12.78 -2.03
C PRO A 563 1.74 11.90 -1.82
N LYS A 564 2.20 11.24 -2.87
CA LYS A 564 3.40 10.39 -2.90
C LYS A 564 4.44 10.98 -3.84
N ALA A 565 5.70 10.58 -3.68
CA ALA A 565 6.77 10.96 -4.59
C ALA A 565 6.41 10.62 -6.05
N GLY A 566 6.52 11.61 -6.92
CA GLY A 566 6.13 11.53 -8.33
C GLY A 566 4.68 11.89 -8.64
N ASP A 567 3.83 12.14 -7.64
CA ASP A 567 2.53 12.78 -7.87
C ASP A 567 2.68 14.23 -8.32
N LEU A 568 1.62 14.78 -8.88
CA LEU A 568 1.55 16.20 -9.24
C LEU A 568 0.64 16.94 -8.26
N MET A 569 1.16 17.96 -7.63
CA MET A 569 0.41 18.88 -6.79
C MET A 569 -0.09 20.05 -7.61
N ILE A 570 -1.40 20.23 -7.68
CA ILE A 570 -2.02 21.40 -8.31
C ILE A 570 -2.44 22.37 -7.22
N ILE A 571 -1.89 23.60 -7.31
CA ILE A 571 -2.13 24.68 -6.36
C ILE A 571 -3.07 25.70 -7.00
N GLY A 572 -4.31 25.77 -6.51
CA GLY A 572 -5.34 26.60 -7.11
C GLY A 572 -5.67 26.19 -8.55
N SER A 573 -5.68 27.16 -9.47
CA SER A 573 -5.93 26.94 -10.90
C SER A 573 -4.74 27.30 -11.79
N SER A 574 -3.64 27.79 -11.21
CA SER A 574 -2.57 28.47 -11.95
C SER A 574 -1.18 27.85 -11.74
N HIS A 575 -1.01 26.94 -10.79
CA HIS A 575 0.31 26.40 -10.51
C HIS A 575 0.32 24.88 -10.30
N ILE A 576 1.46 24.24 -10.62
CA ILE A 576 1.65 22.79 -10.51
C ILE A 576 3.11 22.48 -10.15
N GLY A 577 3.32 21.52 -9.26
CA GLY A 577 4.63 21.02 -8.86
C GLY A 577 4.69 19.50 -8.83
N ILE A 578 5.91 18.95 -8.79
CA ILE A 578 6.20 17.52 -8.68
C ILE A 578 6.45 17.21 -7.20
N VAL A 579 5.68 16.30 -6.63
CA VAL A 579 5.78 15.92 -5.22
C VAL A 579 7.05 15.10 -4.97
N LEU A 580 7.84 15.51 -3.99
CA LEU A 580 9.01 14.79 -3.48
C LEU A 580 8.62 13.86 -2.32
N SER A 581 7.83 14.39 -1.41
CA SER A 581 7.31 13.66 -0.26
C SER A 581 5.97 14.24 0.18
N GLY A 582 5.07 13.42 0.70
CA GLY A 582 3.76 13.85 1.15
C GLY A 582 3.44 13.40 2.57
N GLY A 583 2.88 14.30 3.36
CA GLY A 583 2.39 14.09 4.72
C GLY A 583 0.87 14.25 4.84
N ALA A 584 0.36 14.21 6.08
CA ALA A 584 -1.06 14.37 6.36
C ALA A 584 -1.57 15.82 6.09
N SER A 585 -0.71 16.83 6.24
CA SER A 585 -1.07 18.25 6.16
C SER A 585 -0.19 19.06 5.21
N SER A 586 0.90 18.49 4.70
CA SER A 586 1.86 19.19 3.83
C SER A 586 2.54 18.20 2.90
N CYS A 587 3.03 18.66 1.77
CA CYS A 587 3.95 17.94 0.90
C CYS A 587 5.08 18.86 0.47
N GLU A 588 6.21 18.24 0.15
CA GLU A 588 7.37 18.91 -0.42
C GLU A 588 7.33 18.72 -1.94
N THR A 589 7.59 19.79 -2.69
CA THR A 589 7.49 19.81 -4.16
C THR A 589 8.73 20.43 -4.80
N VAL A 590 9.01 20.04 -6.04
CA VAL A 590 9.87 20.80 -6.97
C VAL A 590 8.96 21.44 -7.99
N GLU A 591 9.17 22.72 -8.20
CA GLU A 591 8.29 23.58 -8.99
C GLU A 591 9.09 24.35 -10.03
N GLY A 592 8.43 24.64 -11.16
CA GLY A 592 8.98 25.42 -12.26
C GLY A 592 8.36 26.80 -12.36
#